data_38dadeef2945c529916a904018c87b58
#
_entry.id   38dadeef2945c529916a904018c87b58
#
_cell.length_a   1.000
_cell.length_b   1.000
_cell.length_c   1.000
_cell.angle_alpha   90.00
_cell.angle_beta   90.00
_cell.angle_gamma   90.00
#
_symmetry.space_group_name_H-M   'P 1'
#
loop_
_entity.id
_entity.type
_entity.pdbx_description
1 polymer ?
#
loop_
_entity_poly.entity_id
_entity_poly.type
_entity_poly.pdbx_seq_one_letter_code
_entity_poly.pdbx_strand_id
1 'polypeptide(L)'
;MKKLIMTVVALMGATTLFAQTDVVATFQQGLANAKAANYTEAIAQFQEVVDASWDIEEPDANQLKAIAGSKKFIVTCYNKVGVAAINAKQYEEAIAAFTEAANAAELYEDISAMNKNRTLIGQVYEVQGADAFNSGDYATAIAVFSKGYEADPRNTGMALNLAESYFKSDMYQDGMT
;
A
#
# COMPACT_ATOMS: atom_id res chain seq x y z
N MET A 1 21.34 -7.15 -8.49
CA MET A 1 20.23 -8.08 -8.24
C MET A 1 19.87 -8.00 -6.76
N LYS A 2 18.97 -7.10 -6.41
CA LYS A 2 18.45 -6.97 -5.04
C LYS A 2 17.20 -7.83 -4.95
N LYS A 3 17.31 -9.01 -4.33
CA LYS A 3 16.13 -9.79 -3.95
C LYS A 3 15.46 -9.07 -2.79
N LEU A 4 14.37 -8.38 -3.08
CA LEU A 4 13.47 -7.86 -2.05
C LEU A 4 12.73 -9.08 -1.49
N ILE A 5 13.07 -9.45 -0.27
CA ILE A 5 12.39 -10.53 0.45
C ILE A 5 11.08 -9.93 0.95
N MET A 6 9.99 -10.18 0.22
CA MET A 6 8.65 -10.01 0.77
C MET A 6 8.46 -11.04 1.87
N THR A 7 8.43 -10.59 3.11
CA THR A 7 8.08 -11.44 4.24
C THR A 7 6.57 -11.62 4.27
N VAL A 8 6.05 -12.48 3.41
CA VAL A 8 4.71 -13.04 3.59
C VAL A 8 4.84 -14.18 4.58
N VAL A 9 4.07 -14.11 5.64
CA VAL A 9 3.95 -15.15 6.68
C VAL A 9 3.72 -16.49 6.02
N ALA A 10 4.76 -17.31 5.94
CA ALA A 10 4.65 -18.70 5.57
C ALA A 10 4.18 -19.48 6.81
N LEU A 11 2.93 -19.89 6.82
CA LEU A 11 2.47 -20.98 7.67
C LEU A 11 1.69 -21.97 6.81
N MET A 12 2.28 -23.09 6.65
CA MET A 12 1.80 -24.48 6.63
C MET A 12 2.51 -25.31 5.59
N GLY A 13 3.40 -26.16 6.09
CA GLY A 13 3.92 -27.27 5.32
C GLY A 13 2.83 -28.31 5.05
N ALA A 14 2.70 -28.65 3.78
CA ALA A 14 2.20 -29.94 3.34
C ALA A 14 2.87 -30.23 1.99
N THR A 15 3.65 -31.29 1.94
CA THR A 15 4.13 -31.90 0.70
C THR A 15 2.92 -32.38 -0.09
N THR A 16 2.46 -31.58 -1.03
CA THR A 16 1.50 -32.03 -2.05
C THR A 16 2.20 -32.06 -3.40
N LEU A 17 2.01 -33.15 -4.14
CA LEU A 17 2.31 -33.22 -5.57
C LEU A 17 1.98 -31.87 -6.20
N PHE A 18 2.93 -31.30 -6.96
CA PHE A 18 2.70 -30.07 -7.73
C PHE A 18 1.59 -30.31 -8.76
N ALA A 19 0.35 -30.16 -8.36
CA ALA A 19 -0.72 -29.87 -9.30
C ALA A 19 -0.40 -28.46 -9.82
N GLN A 20 -0.17 -28.34 -11.13
CA GLN A 20 0.03 -27.06 -11.77
C GLN A 20 -1.14 -26.14 -11.39
N THR A 21 -0.85 -25.00 -10.77
CA THR A 21 -1.89 -24.05 -10.33
C THR A 21 -2.73 -23.63 -11.52
N ASP A 22 -4.04 -23.87 -11.46
CA ASP A 22 -4.96 -23.32 -12.46
C ASP A 22 -5.09 -21.81 -12.22
N VAL A 23 -4.24 -21.04 -12.89
CA VAL A 23 -4.18 -19.58 -12.74
C VAL A 23 -5.49 -18.88 -13.05
N VAL A 24 -6.33 -19.46 -13.93
CA VAL A 24 -7.65 -18.90 -14.25
C VAL A 24 -8.64 -19.13 -13.11
N ALA A 25 -8.69 -20.34 -12.56
CA ALA A 25 -9.55 -20.69 -11.43
C ALA A 25 -9.11 -19.89 -10.17
N THR A 26 -7.81 -19.83 -9.87
CA THR A 26 -7.28 -19.07 -8.75
C THR A 26 -7.57 -17.57 -8.88
N PHE A 27 -7.45 -17.01 -10.09
CA PHE A 27 -7.85 -15.63 -10.37
C PHE A 27 -9.34 -15.39 -10.07
N GLN A 28 -10.23 -16.30 -10.47
CA GLN A 28 -11.67 -16.16 -10.19
C GLN A 28 -11.97 -16.22 -8.68
N GLN A 29 -11.26 -17.06 -7.92
CA GLN A 29 -11.35 -17.07 -6.46
C GLN A 29 -10.90 -15.75 -5.85
N GLY A 30 -9.78 -15.18 -6.33
CA GLY A 30 -9.30 -13.86 -5.93
C GLY A 30 -10.35 -12.77 -6.18
N LEU A 31 -11.01 -12.78 -7.34
CA LEU A 31 -12.10 -11.86 -7.65
C LEU A 31 -13.29 -12.02 -6.69
N ALA A 32 -13.66 -13.27 -6.36
CA ALA A 32 -14.75 -13.54 -5.41
C ALA A 32 -14.41 -12.99 -4.01
N ASN A 33 -13.19 -13.22 -3.53
CA ASN A 33 -12.72 -12.69 -2.24
C ASN A 33 -12.65 -11.16 -2.25
N ALA A 34 -12.12 -10.55 -3.30
CA ALA A 34 -12.08 -9.09 -3.43
C ALA A 34 -13.49 -8.48 -3.42
N LYS A 35 -14.46 -9.12 -4.07
CA LYS A 35 -15.87 -8.71 -4.04
C LYS A 35 -16.51 -8.85 -2.66
N ALA A 36 -16.10 -9.85 -1.89
CA ALA A 36 -16.54 -10.06 -0.51
C ALA A 36 -15.78 -9.17 0.51
N ALA A 37 -14.88 -8.29 0.05
CA ALA A 37 -13.99 -7.47 0.85
C ALA A 37 -12.96 -8.26 1.69
N ASN A 38 -12.74 -9.53 1.37
CA ASN A 38 -11.68 -10.36 1.95
C ASN A 38 -10.36 -10.06 1.21
N TYR A 39 -9.83 -8.85 1.40
CA TYR A 39 -8.71 -8.35 0.58
C TYR A 39 -7.40 -9.09 0.82
N THR A 40 -7.14 -9.58 2.03
CA THR A 40 -5.93 -10.34 2.35
C THR A 40 -5.88 -11.65 1.57
N GLU A 41 -6.97 -12.40 1.57
CA GLU A 41 -7.12 -13.65 0.83
C GLU A 41 -7.09 -13.41 -0.68
N ALA A 42 -7.72 -12.32 -1.14
CA ALA A 42 -7.69 -11.93 -2.55
C ALA A 42 -6.27 -11.62 -3.01
N ILE A 43 -5.49 -10.86 -2.25
CA ILE A 43 -4.08 -10.54 -2.54
C ILE A 43 -3.27 -11.82 -2.63
N ALA A 44 -3.41 -12.74 -1.67
CA ALA A 44 -2.68 -14.02 -1.68
C ALA A 44 -2.98 -14.84 -2.94
N GLN A 45 -4.24 -14.93 -3.36
CA GLN A 45 -4.64 -15.65 -4.56
C GLN A 45 -4.15 -14.98 -5.85
N PHE A 46 -4.23 -13.66 -5.95
CA PHE A 46 -3.67 -12.94 -7.10
C PHE A 46 -2.15 -13.07 -7.16
N GLN A 47 -1.47 -13.13 -6.03
CA GLN A 47 -0.03 -13.35 -5.94
C GLN A 47 0.33 -14.76 -6.42
N GLU A 48 -0.43 -15.78 -5.99
CA GLU A 48 -0.27 -17.17 -6.46
C GLU A 48 -0.39 -17.26 -7.98
N VAL A 49 -1.35 -16.53 -8.61
CA VAL A 49 -1.47 -16.45 -10.07
C VAL A 49 -0.21 -15.86 -10.71
N VAL A 50 0.32 -14.78 -10.14
CA VAL A 50 1.51 -14.12 -10.68
C VAL A 50 2.74 -15.02 -10.52
N ASP A 51 2.90 -15.66 -9.37
CA ASP A 51 4.02 -16.57 -9.11
C ASP A 51 3.98 -17.80 -10.01
N ALA A 52 2.80 -18.43 -10.16
CA ALA A 52 2.63 -19.58 -11.06
C ALA A 52 2.85 -19.22 -12.54
N SER A 53 2.72 -17.95 -12.92
CA SER A 53 2.90 -17.51 -14.30
C SER A 53 4.32 -17.68 -14.83
N TRP A 54 5.32 -17.78 -13.96
CA TRP A 54 6.72 -17.98 -14.33
C TRP A 54 6.99 -19.38 -14.88
N ASP A 55 6.13 -20.35 -14.55
CA ASP A 55 6.27 -21.74 -14.97
C ASP A 55 5.44 -22.05 -16.24
N ILE A 56 4.73 -21.06 -16.81
CA ILE A 56 3.92 -21.21 -18.02
C ILE A 56 4.72 -20.71 -19.22
N GLU A 57 5.17 -21.65 -20.07
CA GLU A 57 5.97 -21.31 -21.26
C GLU A 57 5.15 -20.58 -22.33
N GLU A 58 3.91 -21.06 -22.60
CA GLU A 58 3.01 -20.49 -23.61
C GLU A 58 1.61 -20.25 -23.01
N PRO A 59 1.39 -19.13 -22.32
CA PRO A 59 0.10 -18.85 -21.71
C PRO A 59 -0.97 -18.55 -22.78
N ASP A 60 -2.14 -19.15 -22.64
CA ASP A 60 -3.29 -18.86 -23.48
C ASP A 60 -3.90 -17.47 -23.17
N ALA A 61 -4.88 -17.05 -23.96
CA ALA A 61 -5.53 -15.75 -23.84
C ALA A 61 -6.23 -15.54 -22.49
N ASN A 62 -6.75 -16.59 -21.86
CA ASN A 62 -7.42 -16.51 -20.56
C ASN A 62 -6.40 -16.44 -19.44
N GLN A 63 -5.32 -17.20 -19.53
CA GLN A 63 -4.19 -17.15 -18.60
C GLN A 63 -3.52 -15.79 -18.64
N LEU A 64 -3.27 -15.22 -19.83
CA LEU A 64 -2.73 -13.85 -19.95
C LEU A 64 -3.63 -12.81 -19.30
N LYS A 65 -4.95 -12.91 -19.46
CA LYS A 65 -5.92 -12.02 -18.79
C LYS A 65 -5.90 -12.18 -17.27
N ALA A 66 -5.83 -13.43 -16.77
CA ALA A 66 -5.76 -13.71 -15.35
C ALA A 66 -4.49 -13.13 -14.73
N ILE A 67 -3.33 -13.32 -15.36
CA ILE A 67 -2.03 -12.81 -14.91
C ILE A 67 -2.03 -11.26 -14.88
N ALA A 68 -2.41 -10.62 -16.00
CA ALA A 68 -2.47 -9.17 -16.08
C ALA A 68 -3.50 -8.58 -15.10
N GLY A 69 -4.65 -9.23 -14.95
CA GLY A 69 -5.68 -8.87 -13.98
C GLY A 69 -5.15 -8.97 -12.54
N SER A 70 -4.47 -10.07 -12.19
CA SER A 70 -3.93 -10.29 -10.85
C SER A 70 -2.96 -9.19 -10.44
N LYS A 71 -2.01 -8.81 -11.30
CA LYS A 71 -1.08 -7.69 -11.05
C LYS A 71 -1.83 -6.40 -10.70
N LYS A 72 -2.88 -6.08 -11.44
CA LYS A 72 -3.70 -4.88 -11.21
C LYS A 72 -4.56 -4.98 -9.94
N PHE A 73 -5.14 -6.16 -9.67
CA PHE A 73 -6.00 -6.36 -8.51
C PHE A 73 -5.22 -6.40 -7.19
N ILE A 74 -3.97 -6.86 -7.16
CA ILE A 74 -3.09 -6.76 -5.99
C ILE A 74 -3.00 -5.30 -5.52
N VAL A 75 -2.63 -4.38 -6.42
CA VAL A 75 -2.56 -2.94 -6.12
C VAL A 75 -3.92 -2.39 -5.67
N THR A 76 -4.99 -2.82 -6.33
CA THR A 76 -6.36 -2.38 -6.00
C THR A 76 -6.78 -2.85 -4.61
N CYS A 77 -6.49 -4.09 -4.22
CA CYS A 77 -6.83 -4.64 -2.91
C CYS A 77 -6.04 -3.94 -1.80
N TYR A 78 -4.74 -3.72 -1.96
CA TYR A 78 -3.96 -2.94 -1.00
C TYR A 78 -4.53 -1.51 -0.83
N ASN A 79 -4.95 -0.85 -1.92
CA ASN A 79 -5.60 0.45 -1.85
C ASN A 79 -6.92 0.40 -1.05
N LYS A 80 -7.70 -0.67 -1.18
CA LYS A 80 -8.92 -0.85 -0.39
C LYS A 80 -8.63 -1.04 1.09
N VAL A 81 -7.59 -1.81 1.43
CA VAL A 81 -7.11 -1.96 2.82
C VAL A 81 -6.69 -0.60 3.38
N GLY A 82 -5.86 0.16 2.65
CA GLY A 82 -5.41 1.47 3.09
C GLY A 82 -6.54 2.46 3.34
N VAL A 83 -7.53 2.52 2.43
CA VAL A 83 -8.72 3.38 2.63
C VAL A 83 -9.55 2.94 3.84
N ALA A 84 -9.72 1.63 4.05
CA ALA A 84 -10.44 1.13 5.23
C ALA A 84 -9.70 1.51 6.53
N ALA A 85 -8.37 1.42 6.54
CA ALA A 85 -7.53 1.79 7.67
C ALA A 85 -7.62 3.30 7.98
N ILE A 86 -7.63 4.18 6.97
CA ILE A 86 -7.86 5.63 7.19
C ILE A 86 -9.20 5.86 7.88
N ASN A 87 -10.26 5.22 7.39
CA ASN A 87 -11.61 5.38 7.97
C ASN A 87 -11.69 4.88 9.42
N ALA A 88 -10.85 3.92 9.79
CA ALA A 88 -10.68 3.41 11.14
C ALA A 88 -9.65 4.20 11.98
N LYS A 89 -9.04 5.25 11.43
CA LYS A 89 -7.94 6.03 12.03
C LYS A 89 -6.70 5.18 12.38
N GLN A 90 -6.50 4.10 11.65
CA GLN A 90 -5.33 3.20 11.73
C GLN A 90 -4.29 3.68 10.71
N TYR A 91 -3.64 4.81 11.01
CA TYR A 91 -2.82 5.53 10.02
C TYR A 91 -1.56 4.75 9.62
N GLU A 92 -0.92 4.04 10.55
CA GLU A 92 0.24 3.19 10.28
C GLU A 92 -0.11 2.04 9.33
N GLU A 93 -1.26 1.40 9.53
CA GLU A 93 -1.77 0.36 8.64
C GLU A 93 -2.12 0.92 7.26
N ALA A 94 -2.65 2.14 7.19
CA ALA A 94 -2.93 2.81 5.93
C ALA A 94 -1.64 3.09 5.15
N ILE A 95 -0.62 3.63 5.81
CA ILE A 95 0.71 3.88 5.21
C ILE A 95 1.33 2.57 4.73
N ALA A 96 1.29 1.52 5.55
CA ALA A 96 1.79 0.20 5.17
C ALA A 96 1.08 -0.34 3.92
N ALA A 97 -0.24 -0.29 3.89
CA ALA A 97 -1.03 -0.77 2.76
C ALA A 97 -0.74 0.01 1.46
N PHE A 98 -0.67 1.35 1.50
CA PHE A 98 -0.31 2.14 0.31
C PHE A 98 1.16 1.95 -0.09
N THR A 99 2.05 1.66 0.85
CA THR A 99 3.45 1.32 0.54
C THR A 99 3.51 -0.01 -0.22
N GLU A 100 2.79 -1.05 0.23
CA GLU A 100 2.71 -2.32 -0.50
C GLU A 100 2.05 -2.16 -1.87
N ALA A 101 1.03 -1.29 -1.99
CA ALA A 101 0.44 -0.97 -3.28
C ALA A 101 1.44 -0.28 -4.23
N ALA A 102 2.27 0.64 -3.71
CA ALA A 102 3.31 1.30 -4.49
C ALA A 102 4.42 0.32 -4.92
N ASN A 103 4.87 -0.55 -4.01
CA ASN A 103 5.88 -1.57 -4.29
C ASN A 103 5.40 -2.57 -5.34
N ALA A 104 4.15 -3.03 -5.24
CA ALA A 104 3.55 -3.91 -6.23
C ALA A 104 3.43 -3.23 -7.60
N ALA A 105 2.99 -1.95 -7.62
CA ALA A 105 2.90 -1.17 -8.85
C ALA A 105 4.29 -0.98 -9.50
N GLU A 106 5.33 -0.70 -8.71
CA GLU A 106 6.71 -0.60 -9.20
C GLU A 106 7.20 -1.93 -9.76
N LEU A 107 6.96 -3.04 -9.06
CA LEU A 107 7.32 -4.40 -9.50
C LEU A 107 6.67 -4.76 -10.84
N TYR A 108 5.43 -4.31 -11.06
CA TYR A 108 4.67 -4.60 -12.28
C TYR A 108 4.76 -3.47 -13.33
N GLU A 109 5.70 -2.52 -13.14
CA GLU A 109 5.98 -1.42 -14.07
C GLU A 109 4.79 -0.46 -14.29
N ASP A 110 3.82 -0.41 -13.35
CA ASP A 110 2.74 0.59 -13.36
C ASP A 110 3.16 1.86 -12.61
N ILE A 111 3.93 2.70 -13.31
CA ILE A 111 4.46 3.96 -12.75
C ILE A 111 3.34 4.91 -12.31
N SER A 112 2.20 4.88 -12.99
CA SER A 112 1.04 5.73 -12.64
C SER A 112 0.46 5.32 -11.29
N ALA A 113 0.23 4.02 -11.08
CA ALA A 113 -0.27 3.50 -9.82
C ALA A 113 0.76 3.68 -8.69
N MET A 114 2.04 3.48 -8.96
CA MET A 114 3.12 3.73 -8.00
C MET A 114 3.09 5.18 -7.49
N ASN A 115 3.09 6.17 -8.40
CA ASN A 115 3.08 7.58 -8.04
C ASN A 115 1.80 7.97 -7.28
N LYS A 116 0.64 7.43 -7.70
CA LYS A 116 -0.63 7.64 -7.00
C LYS A 116 -0.55 7.16 -5.54
N ASN A 117 0.01 5.99 -5.31
CA ASN A 117 0.11 5.42 -3.95
C ASN A 117 1.10 6.22 -3.09
N ARG A 118 2.20 6.70 -3.65
CA ARG A 118 3.11 7.63 -2.94
C ARG A 118 2.40 8.92 -2.53
N THR A 119 1.54 9.47 -3.39
CA THR A 119 0.71 10.63 -3.04
C THR A 119 -0.29 10.29 -1.92
N LEU A 120 -0.91 9.11 -1.94
CA LEU A 120 -1.83 8.68 -0.88
C LEU A 120 -1.13 8.57 0.48
N ILE A 121 0.12 8.10 0.54
CA ILE A 121 0.92 8.08 1.77
C ILE A 121 1.07 9.50 2.34
N GLY A 122 1.40 10.49 1.50
CA GLY A 122 1.47 11.90 1.91
C GLY A 122 0.14 12.40 2.50
N GLN A 123 -0.99 12.06 1.85
CA GLN A 123 -2.32 12.42 2.36
C GLN A 123 -2.65 11.76 3.70
N VAL A 124 -2.16 10.54 3.98
CA VAL A 124 -2.32 9.92 5.30
C VAL A 124 -1.60 10.73 6.37
N TYR A 125 -0.35 11.16 6.10
CA TYR A 125 0.38 12.02 7.04
C TYR A 125 -0.34 13.36 7.27
N GLU A 126 -0.95 13.95 6.23
CA GLU A 126 -1.75 15.18 6.39
C GLU A 126 -2.95 14.96 7.32
N VAL A 127 -3.71 13.88 7.12
CA VAL A 127 -4.88 13.58 7.94
C VAL A 127 -4.49 13.27 9.38
N GLN A 128 -3.47 12.43 9.58
CA GLN A 128 -2.97 12.06 10.91
C GLN A 128 -2.44 13.29 11.67
N GLY A 129 -1.64 14.11 11.01
CA GLY A 129 -1.09 15.33 11.60
C GLY A 129 -2.18 16.36 11.93
N ALA A 130 -3.18 16.51 11.05
CA ALA A 130 -4.31 17.40 11.30
C ALA A 130 -5.19 16.91 12.46
N ASP A 131 -5.41 15.60 12.60
CA ASP A 131 -6.13 15.04 13.75
C ASP A 131 -5.39 15.33 15.07
N ALA A 132 -4.07 15.16 15.10
CA ALA A 132 -3.24 15.48 16.26
C ALA A 132 -3.26 16.99 16.56
N PHE A 133 -3.08 17.83 15.55
CA PHE A 133 -3.12 19.28 15.68
C PHE A 133 -4.47 19.78 16.26
N ASN A 134 -5.57 19.29 15.71
CA ASN A 134 -6.91 19.67 16.13
C ASN A 134 -7.25 19.19 17.55
N SER A 135 -6.62 18.12 18.03
CA SER A 135 -6.73 17.66 19.41
C SER A 135 -5.85 18.41 20.40
N GLY A 136 -4.99 19.31 19.91
CA GLY A 136 -4.00 20.06 20.70
C GLY A 136 -2.73 19.28 20.99
N ASP A 137 -2.56 18.10 20.43
CA ASP A 137 -1.30 17.31 20.52
C ASP A 137 -0.31 17.79 19.45
N TYR A 138 0.23 18.99 19.69
CA TYR A 138 1.17 19.60 18.76
C TYR A 138 2.48 18.83 18.63
N ALA A 139 2.91 18.10 19.67
CA ALA A 139 4.10 17.27 19.62
C ALA A 139 3.94 16.12 18.60
N THR A 140 2.81 15.42 18.64
CA THR A 140 2.49 14.39 17.63
C THR A 140 2.29 15.03 16.25
N ALA A 141 1.62 16.18 16.15
CA ALA A 141 1.43 16.88 14.88
C ALA A 141 2.78 17.22 14.22
N ILE A 142 3.73 17.77 14.97
CA ILE A 142 5.10 18.07 14.51
C ILE A 142 5.77 16.78 14.01
N ALA A 143 5.76 15.70 14.79
CA ALA A 143 6.40 14.45 14.41
C ALA A 143 5.81 13.85 13.11
N VAL A 144 4.49 13.92 12.93
CA VAL A 144 3.79 13.39 11.76
C VAL A 144 4.00 14.27 10.53
N PHE A 145 3.83 15.59 10.64
CA PHE A 145 4.06 16.51 9.53
C PHE A 145 5.53 16.53 9.09
N SER A 146 6.49 16.34 10.02
CA SER A 146 7.91 16.18 9.66
C SER A 146 8.13 14.96 8.76
N LYS A 147 7.56 13.80 9.09
CA LYS A 147 7.64 12.60 8.25
C LYS A 147 7.02 12.83 6.87
N GLY A 148 5.87 13.51 6.83
CA GLY A 148 5.20 13.83 5.57
C GLY A 148 6.03 14.79 4.71
N TYR A 149 6.65 15.80 5.32
CA TYR A 149 7.53 16.73 4.64
C TYR A 149 8.83 16.08 4.14
N GLU A 150 9.43 15.19 4.93
CA GLU A 150 10.59 14.40 4.49
C GLU A 150 10.27 13.51 3.28
N ALA A 151 9.04 12.97 3.23
CA ALA A 151 8.59 12.14 2.11
C ALA A 151 8.36 12.96 0.81
N ASP A 152 7.86 14.20 0.93
CA ASP A 152 7.72 15.13 -0.20
C ASP A 152 8.03 16.58 0.22
N PRO A 153 9.30 17.01 0.15
CA PRO A 153 9.72 18.37 0.52
C PRO A 153 9.11 19.49 -0.35
N ARG A 154 8.45 19.14 -1.46
CA ARG A 154 7.76 20.12 -2.32
C ARG A 154 6.32 20.35 -1.90
N ASN A 155 5.81 19.59 -0.93
CA ASN A 155 4.48 19.80 -0.38
C ASN A 155 4.47 21.01 0.57
N THR A 156 4.16 22.17 0.01
CA THR A 156 4.11 23.44 0.75
C THR A 156 3.02 23.46 1.83
N GLY A 157 1.92 22.72 1.64
CA GLY A 157 0.87 22.56 2.65
C GLY A 157 1.40 21.83 3.89
N MET A 158 2.18 20.76 3.69
CA MET A 158 2.82 20.03 4.77
C MET A 158 3.81 20.91 5.55
N ALA A 159 4.65 21.67 4.82
CA ALA A 159 5.59 22.62 5.43
C ALA A 159 4.88 23.68 6.28
N LEU A 160 3.76 24.22 5.78
CA LEU A 160 2.97 25.21 6.51
C LEU A 160 2.34 24.61 7.79
N ASN A 161 1.76 23.44 7.70
CA ASN A 161 1.17 22.75 8.85
C ASN A 161 2.22 22.40 9.91
N LEU A 162 3.42 22.01 9.48
CA LEU A 162 4.56 21.78 10.37
C LEU A 162 4.97 23.05 11.09
N ALA A 163 5.17 24.16 10.36
CA ALA A 163 5.52 25.46 10.94
C ALA A 163 4.44 25.96 11.91
N GLU A 164 3.16 25.82 11.58
CA GLU A 164 2.06 26.19 12.46
C GLU A 164 2.04 25.34 13.74
N SER A 165 2.36 24.05 13.63
CA SER A 165 2.44 23.14 14.78
C SER A 165 3.57 23.56 15.74
N TYR A 166 4.74 23.92 15.22
CA TYR A 166 5.83 24.49 16.03
C TYR A 166 5.41 25.80 16.72
N PHE A 167 4.72 26.68 15.98
CA PHE A 167 4.26 27.94 16.53
C PHE A 167 3.25 27.73 17.68
N LYS A 168 2.33 26.78 17.54
CA LYS A 168 1.34 26.46 18.57
C LYS A 168 1.93 25.75 19.78
N SER A 169 3.05 25.02 19.60
CA SER A 169 3.76 24.36 20.71
C SER A 169 4.72 25.27 21.48
N ASP A 170 4.74 26.58 21.19
CA ASP A 170 5.72 27.56 21.72
C ASP A 170 7.18 27.27 21.31
N MET A 171 7.41 26.40 20.33
CA MET A 171 8.74 26.10 19.75
C MET A 171 9.01 26.99 18.53
N TYR A 172 8.90 28.31 18.70
CA TYR A 172 8.93 29.31 17.61
C TYR A 172 10.18 29.28 16.74
N GLN A 173 11.34 28.93 17.31
CA GLN A 173 12.62 28.92 16.59
C GLN A 173 12.65 27.75 15.56
N ASP A 174 12.10 26.62 15.91
CA ASP A 174 12.10 25.43 15.06
C ASP A 174 11.10 25.54 13.91
N GLY A 175 10.03 26.32 14.09
CA GLY A 175 9.04 26.59 13.05
C GLY A 175 9.49 27.56 11.96
N MET A 176 10.65 28.24 12.13
CA MET A 176 11.17 29.24 11.19
C MET A 176 12.33 28.72 10.32
N THR A 177 12.79 27.50 10.53
CA THR A 177 13.90 26.89 9.75
C THR A 177 13.37 26.01 8.62
#